data_a32975a1f4cc71075213dd735f0d514b
#
_entry.id   a32975a1f4cc71075213dd735f0d514b
#
_cell.length_a   1.000
_cell.length_b   1.000
_cell.length_c   1.000
_cell.angle_alpha   90.00
_cell.angle_beta   90.00
_cell.angle_gamma   90.00
#
_symmetry.space_group_name_H-M   'P 1'
#
loop_
_entity.id
_entity.type
_entity.pdbx_description
1 polymer ?
#
loop_
_entity_poly.entity_id
_entity_poly.type
_entity_poly.pdbx_seq_one_letter_code
_entity_poly.pdbx_strand_id
1 'polypeptide(L)'
;MATLDEMSQVELLQLQKDLQAEYDKLKGLNLNLDMSRGKPAGAQLNLSNDILTMPLNNYITSEGVDVRNYGILDGIAELKGLFSDLLNIPTKNIIVGGNSSLNLIYDSFARLYIFGALGSTPWGKLDKVKILCPVPGYDRHFSICDEFGFEMVPVPMTETGVDMDIVEDLVKNDPTVKGIICVPLYSNPDGICYSDETVERLAKMET
;
A
#
# COMPACT_ATOMS: atom_id res chain seq x y z
N MET A 1 -16.27 16.93 -22.55
CA MET A 1 -17.73 16.71 -22.51
C MET A 1 -18.34 17.91 -21.85
N ALA A 2 -19.49 18.40 -22.34
CA ALA A 2 -20.25 19.44 -21.67
C ALA A 2 -20.67 18.93 -20.27
N THR A 3 -20.63 19.79 -19.28
CA THR A 3 -21.12 19.44 -17.93
C THR A 3 -22.66 19.39 -17.97
N LEU A 4 -23.30 18.68 -17.04
CA LEU A 4 -24.76 18.60 -16.99
C LEU A 4 -25.44 19.99 -16.92
N ASP A 5 -24.77 20.94 -16.28
CA ASP A 5 -25.26 22.32 -16.13
C ASP A 5 -25.20 23.13 -17.44
N GLU A 6 -24.41 22.69 -18.41
CA GLU A 6 -24.26 23.33 -19.74
C GLU A 6 -25.23 22.76 -20.79
N MET A 7 -25.94 21.66 -20.45
CA MET A 7 -26.84 20.98 -21.37
C MET A 7 -28.24 21.60 -21.36
N SER A 8 -28.82 21.68 -22.57
CA SER A 8 -30.24 22.07 -22.70
C SER A 8 -31.17 21.00 -22.14
N GLN A 9 -32.41 21.38 -21.85
CA GLN A 9 -33.43 20.46 -21.36
C GLN A 9 -33.67 19.29 -22.32
N VAL A 10 -33.59 19.51 -23.63
CA VAL A 10 -33.76 18.47 -24.64
C VAL A 10 -32.60 17.47 -24.60
N GLU A 11 -31.37 17.95 -24.48
CA GLU A 11 -30.17 17.11 -24.37
C GLU A 11 -30.19 16.29 -23.07
N LEU A 12 -30.60 16.89 -21.96
CA LEU A 12 -30.74 16.18 -20.69
C LEU A 12 -31.80 15.06 -20.75
N LEU A 13 -32.93 15.31 -21.40
CA LEU A 13 -33.97 14.29 -21.59
C LEU A 13 -33.51 13.16 -22.51
N GLN A 14 -32.74 13.47 -23.54
CA GLN A 14 -32.16 12.45 -24.40
C GLN A 14 -31.12 11.61 -23.64
N LEU A 15 -30.20 12.26 -22.93
CA LEU A 15 -29.20 11.59 -22.10
C LEU A 15 -29.86 10.67 -21.06
N GLN A 16 -30.93 11.15 -20.41
CA GLN A 16 -31.68 10.33 -19.45
C GLN A 16 -32.24 9.05 -20.09
N LYS A 17 -32.81 9.16 -21.31
CA LYS A 17 -33.34 7.99 -22.04
C LYS A 17 -32.24 7.01 -22.39
N ASP A 18 -31.10 7.51 -22.85
CA ASP A 18 -29.97 6.68 -23.26
C ASP A 18 -29.38 5.94 -22.07
N LEU A 19 -29.15 6.65 -20.95
CA LEU A 19 -28.67 6.06 -19.70
C LEU A 19 -29.69 5.04 -19.10
N GLN A 20 -30.99 5.33 -19.18
CA GLN A 20 -32.03 4.39 -18.75
C GLN A 20 -32.00 3.11 -19.57
N ALA A 21 -31.87 3.22 -20.90
CA ALA A 21 -31.80 2.07 -21.79
C ALA A 21 -30.54 1.22 -21.51
N GLU A 22 -29.39 1.86 -21.26
CA GLU A 22 -28.15 1.17 -20.88
C GLU A 22 -28.30 0.47 -19.52
N TYR A 23 -28.86 1.15 -18.52
CA TYR A 23 -29.16 0.57 -17.20
C TYR A 23 -30.04 -0.67 -17.30
N ASP A 24 -31.14 -0.57 -18.06
CA ASP A 24 -32.09 -1.68 -18.24
C ASP A 24 -31.43 -2.87 -18.98
N LYS A 25 -30.54 -2.58 -19.94
CA LYS A 25 -29.74 -3.61 -20.62
C LYS A 25 -28.83 -4.34 -19.62
N LEU A 26 -28.07 -3.59 -18.80
CA LEU A 26 -27.18 -4.16 -17.79
C LEU A 26 -27.96 -4.96 -16.75
N LYS A 27 -29.09 -4.43 -16.28
CA LYS A 27 -29.98 -5.11 -15.34
C LYS A 27 -30.52 -6.44 -15.91
N GLY A 28 -30.83 -6.45 -17.22
CA GLY A 28 -31.29 -7.66 -17.92
C GLY A 28 -30.24 -8.78 -18.01
N LEU A 29 -28.96 -8.47 -17.81
CA LEU A 29 -27.88 -9.49 -17.78
C LEU A 29 -27.92 -10.36 -16.52
N ASN A 30 -28.69 -9.99 -15.50
CA ASN A 30 -28.81 -10.71 -14.22
C ASN A 30 -27.43 -11.05 -13.60
N LEU A 31 -26.48 -10.15 -13.70
CA LEU A 31 -25.14 -10.34 -13.15
C LEU A 31 -25.19 -10.38 -11.62
N ASN A 32 -24.51 -11.35 -11.04
CA ASN A 32 -24.28 -11.44 -9.60
C ASN A 32 -22.82 -11.09 -9.30
N LEU A 33 -22.51 -9.80 -9.31
CA LEU A 33 -21.15 -9.28 -9.10
C LEU A 33 -21.01 -8.78 -7.66
N ASP A 34 -20.04 -9.34 -6.94
CA ASP A 34 -19.64 -8.83 -5.63
C ASP A 34 -18.44 -7.90 -5.78
N MET A 35 -18.65 -6.61 -5.56
CA MET A 35 -17.63 -5.56 -5.58
C MET A 35 -17.20 -5.14 -4.18
N SER A 36 -17.69 -5.78 -3.13
CA SER A 36 -17.40 -5.40 -1.74
C SER A 36 -15.97 -5.70 -1.31
N ARG A 37 -15.28 -6.62 -2.02
CA ARG A 37 -13.92 -7.04 -1.73
C ARG A 37 -13.15 -7.39 -3.00
N GLY A 38 -11.97 -6.78 -3.18
CA GLY A 38 -11.00 -7.22 -4.19
C GLY A 38 -10.32 -8.53 -3.75
N LYS A 39 -10.77 -9.66 -4.31
CA LYS A 39 -10.16 -10.98 -4.06
C LYS A 39 -9.73 -11.59 -5.39
N PRO A 40 -8.57 -12.29 -5.43
CA PRO A 40 -8.20 -13.07 -6.61
C PRO A 40 -9.29 -14.09 -6.96
N ALA A 41 -9.60 -14.23 -8.25
CA ALA A 41 -10.51 -15.26 -8.73
C ALA A 41 -9.91 -16.67 -8.54
N GLY A 42 -10.77 -17.71 -8.45
CA GLY A 42 -10.31 -19.07 -8.29
C GLY A 42 -9.29 -19.53 -9.33
N ALA A 43 -9.45 -19.11 -10.59
CA ALA A 43 -8.48 -19.40 -11.65
C ALA A 43 -7.09 -18.79 -11.39
N GLN A 44 -7.02 -17.58 -10.79
CA GLN A 44 -5.77 -16.96 -10.40
C GLN A 44 -5.12 -17.69 -9.23
N LEU A 45 -5.90 -18.12 -8.24
CA LEU A 45 -5.41 -18.90 -7.09
C LEU A 45 -4.87 -20.26 -7.54
N ASN A 46 -5.47 -20.88 -8.53
CA ASN A 46 -5.04 -22.18 -9.07
C ASN A 46 -3.63 -22.15 -9.67
N LEU A 47 -3.12 -20.97 -10.09
CA LEU A 47 -1.77 -20.85 -10.64
C LEU A 47 -0.67 -21.24 -9.64
N SER A 48 -0.95 -21.15 -8.34
CA SER A 48 0.01 -21.46 -7.27
C SER A 48 -0.31 -22.74 -6.50
N ASN A 49 -1.32 -23.54 -6.91
CA ASN A 49 -1.72 -24.75 -6.18
C ASN A 49 -0.59 -25.76 -6.03
N ASP A 50 0.30 -25.88 -7.01
CA ASP A 50 1.41 -26.83 -6.98
C ASP A 50 2.37 -26.56 -5.82
N ILE A 51 2.48 -25.33 -5.35
CA ILE A 51 3.30 -24.96 -4.18
C ILE A 51 2.84 -25.73 -2.93
N LEU A 52 1.52 -25.94 -2.77
CA LEU A 52 0.93 -26.62 -1.62
C LEU A 52 1.21 -28.13 -1.58
N THR A 53 1.56 -28.70 -2.72
CA THR A 53 1.80 -30.15 -2.90
C THR A 53 3.25 -30.48 -3.24
N MET A 54 4.12 -29.47 -3.34
CA MET A 54 5.54 -29.70 -3.61
C MET A 54 6.17 -30.55 -2.51
N PRO A 55 6.87 -31.65 -2.86
CA PRO A 55 7.58 -32.43 -1.86
C PRO A 55 8.74 -31.60 -1.31
N LEU A 56 8.78 -31.45 0.01
CA LEU A 56 9.93 -30.87 0.70
C LEU A 56 11.01 -31.94 0.84
N ASN A 57 11.90 -32.02 -0.14
CA ASN A 57 12.96 -33.03 -0.20
C ASN A 57 14.24 -32.61 0.54
N ASN A 58 14.39 -31.33 0.83
CA ASN A 58 15.52 -30.78 1.57
C ASN A 58 15.04 -29.74 2.58
N TYR A 59 15.47 -29.91 3.82
CA TYR A 59 15.14 -29.01 4.93
C TYR A 59 16.35 -28.16 5.36
N ILE A 60 17.49 -28.33 4.69
CA ILE A 60 18.72 -27.63 5.04
C ILE A 60 18.96 -26.53 4.00
N THR A 61 19.11 -25.30 4.47
CA THR A 61 19.46 -24.15 3.62
C THR A 61 20.86 -24.26 3.07
N SER A 62 21.20 -23.42 2.10
CA SER A 62 22.56 -23.25 1.58
C SER A 62 23.56 -22.87 2.65
N GLU A 63 23.13 -22.27 3.73
CA GLU A 63 23.94 -21.90 4.90
C GLU A 63 23.97 -22.98 5.99
N GLY A 64 23.41 -24.16 5.74
CA GLY A 64 23.42 -25.29 6.65
C GLY A 64 22.39 -25.25 7.77
N VAL A 65 21.40 -24.37 7.67
CA VAL A 65 20.34 -24.22 8.69
C VAL A 65 19.17 -25.15 8.38
N ASP A 66 18.72 -25.89 9.38
CA ASP A 66 17.51 -26.71 9.27
C ASP A 66 16.25 -25.82 9.46
N VAL A 67 15.48 -25.63 8.37
CA VAL A 67 14.29 -24.76 8.37
C VAL A 67 13.13 -25.24 9.25
N ARG A 68 13.21 -26.47 9.78
CA ARG A 68 12.26 -27.01 10.75
C ARG A 68 12.55 -26.53 12.16
N ASN A 69 13.67 -25.83 12.39
CA ASN A 69 14.08 -25.31 13.67
C ASN A 69 13.93 -23.78 13.71
N TYR A 70 14.04 -23.22 14.90
CA TYR A 70 14.01 -21.76 15.13
C TYR A 70 15.44 -21.17 15.12
N GLY A 71 15.54 -19.83 15.11
CA GLY A 71 16.79 -19.11 15.31
C GLY A 71 17.17 -18.14 14.21
N ILE A 72 16.48 -18.16 13.05
CA ILE A 72 16.66 -17.18 11.98
C ILE A 72 15.66 -16.03 12.21
N LEU A 73 16.16 -14.80 12.34
CA LEU A 73 15.34 -13.64 12.68
C LEU A 73 14.84 -12.85 11.48
N ASP A 74 15.57 -12.90 10.35
CA ASP A 74 15.36 -12.00 9.21
C ASP A 74 15.07 -12.74 7.89
N GLY A 75 14.83 -14.04 7.96
CA GLY A 75 14.50 -14.89 6.82
C GLY A 75 15.70 -15.72 6.32
N ILE A 76 15.42 -16.84 5.65
CA ILE A 76 16.43 -17.70 5.06
C ILE A 76 17.10 -17.06 3.84
N ALA A 77 18.36 -17.43 3.58
CA ALA A 77 19.17 -16.86 2.52
C ALA A 77 18.50 -16.97 1.14
N GLU A 78 17.90 -18.12 0.84
CA GLU A 78 17.20 -18.39 -0.42
C GLU A 78 16.05 -17.44 -0.66
N LEU A 79 15.22 -17.18 0.38
CA LEU A 79 14.07 -16.28 0.25
C LEU A 79 14.51 -14.83 0.18
N LYS A 80 15.54 -14.44 0.93
CA LYS A 80 16.17 -13.11 0.80
C LYS A 80 16.77 -12.91 -0.59
N GLY A 81 17.39 -13.94 -1.17
CA GLY A 81 17.89 -13.93 -2.54
C GLY A 81 16.78 -13.71 -3.56
N LEU A 82 15.69 -14.45 -3.44
CA LEU A 82 14.51 -14.28 -4.31
C LEU A 82 13.98 -12.84 -4.28
N PHE A 83 13.80 -12.27 -3.09
CA PHE A 83 13.34 -10.88 -2.98
C PHE A 83 14.39 -9.87 -3.43
N SER A 84 15.68 -10.16 -3.26
CA SER A 84 16.77 -9.33 -3.78
C SER A 84 16.67 -9.18 -5.30
N ASP A 85 16.44 -10.29 -6.00
CA ASP A 85 16.30 -10.30 -7.46
C ASP A 85 15.03 -9.58 -7.92
N LEU A 86 13.90 -9.83 -7.22
CA LEU A 86 12.62 -9.21 -7.56
C LEU A 86 12.59 -7.69 -7.32
N LEU A 87 13.23 -7.22 -6.27
CA LEU A 87 13.17 -5.82 -5.83
C LEU A 87 14.41 -5.02 -6.22
N ASN A 88 15.45 -5.67 -6.77
CA ASN A 88 16.75 -5.07 -7.03
C ASN A 88 17.34 -4.38 -5.79
N ILE A 89 17.27 -5.04 -4.64
CA ILE A 89 17.74 -4.56 -3.33
C ILE A 89 18.76 -5.55 -2.78
N PRO A 90 19.90 -5.12 -2.22
CA PRO A 90 20.87 -6.03 -1.59
C PRO A 90 20.23 -6.88 -0.47
N THR A 91 20.55 -8.16 -0.40
CA THR A 91 20.00 -9.11 0.59
C THR A 91 20.15 -8.65 2.04
N LYS A 92 21.22 -7.92 2.35
CA LYS A 92 21.45 -7.32 3.69
C LYS A 92 20.42 -6.28 4.12
N ASN A 93 19.67 -5.72 3.15
CA ASN A 93 18.63 -4.72 3.39
C ASN A 93 17.22 -5.34 3.38
N ILE A 94 17.12 -6.69 3.34
CA ILE A 94 15.87 -7.41 3.28
C ILE A 94 15.66 -8.16 4.59
N ILE A 95 14.51 -7.95 5.19
CA ILE A 95 13.98 -8.74 6.31
C ILE A 95 12.67 -9.38 5.82
N VAL A 96 12.61 -10.70 5.87
CA VAL A 96 11.43 -11.46 5.49
C VAL A 96 10.56 -11.66 6.72
N GLY A 97 9.35 -11.12 6.68
CA GLY A 97 8.36 -11.24 7.74
C GLY A 97 7.19 -12.15 7.35
N GLY A 98 6.08 -12.00 8.05
CA GLY A 98 4.84 -12.69 7.74
C GLY A 98 4.20 -12.18 6.44
N ASN A 99 3.15 -12.86 5.98
CA ASN A 99 2.45 -12.59 4.72
C ASN A 99 1.42 -11.43 4.81
N SER A 100 1.29 -10.78 5.96
CA SER A 100 0.38 -9.65 6.16
C SER A 100 1.15 -8.33 6.18
N SER A 101 1.00 -7.52 5.13
CA SER A 101 1.58 -6.17 5.07
C SER A 101 1.08 -5.27 6.20
N LEU A 102 -0.19 -5.41 6.61
CA LEU A 102 -0.75 -4.64 7.72
C LEU A 102 -0.03 -4.96 9.05
N ASN A 103 0.27 -6.23 9.31
CA ASN A 103 1.06 -6.61 10.49
C ASN A 103 2.47 -6.03 10.44
N LEU A 104 3.12 -6.06 9.27
CA LEU A 104 4.46 -5.50 9.10
C LEU A 104 4.49 -3.98 9.30
N ILE A 105 3.44 -3.27 8.84
CA ILE A 105 3.30 -1.82 9.08
C ILE A 105 3.07 -1.56 10.58
N TYR A 106 2.16 -2.31 11.21
CA TYR A 106 1.89 -2.20 12.64
C TYR A 106 3.15 -2.44 13.47
N ASP A 107 3.89 -3.53 13.19
CA ASP A 107 5.14 -3.85 13.89
C ASP A 107 6.20 -2.77 13.67
N SER A 108 6.28 -2.19 12.49
CA SER A 108 7.19 -1.08 12.19
C SER A 108 6.84 0.16 13.02
N PHE A 109 5.56 0.53 13.06
CA PHE A 109 5.10 1.65 13.88
C PHE A 109 5.29 1.37 15.38
N ALA A 110 5.01 0.16 15.85
CA ALA A 110 5.26 -0.23 17.24
C ALA A 110 6.73 -0.09 17.62
N ARG A 111 7.65 -0.49 16.73
CA ARG A 111 9.10 -0.31 16.96
C ARG A 111 9.50 1.15 17.02
N LEU A 112 9.03 1.97 16.10
CA LEU A 112 9.27 3.42 16.10
C LEU A 112 8.68 4.09 17.34
N TYR A 113 7.50 3.65 17.75
CA TYR A 113 6.80 4.16 18.93
C TYR A 113 7.53 3.85 20.23
N ILE A 114 8.02 2.61 20.39
CA ILE A 114 8.66 2.13 21.61
C ILE A 114 10.15 2.48 21.68
N PHE A 115 10.87 2.31 20.57
CA PHE A 115 12.34 2.36 20.54
C PHE A 115 12.90 3.53 19.75
N GLY A 116 12.12 4.13 18.84
CA GLY A 116 12.65 5.05 17.82
C GLY A 116 13.43 4.32 16.73
N ALA A 117 14.10 5.08 15.88
CA ALA A 117 15.00 4.57 14.85
C ALA A 117 16.24 5.47 14.73
N LEU A 118 17.38 4.89 14.35
CA LEU A 118 18.63 5.61 14.04
C LEU A 118 19.06 6.62 15.14
N GLY A 119 18.75 6.32 16.41
CA GLY A 119 19.05 7.18 17.53
C GLY A 119 18.03 8.31 17.79
N SER A 120 16.93 8.35 17.04
CA SER A 120 15.85 9.30 17.27
C SER A 120 15.07 8.99 18.56
N THR A 121 14.41 10.03 19.09
CA THR A 121 13.48 9.87 20.21
C THR A 121 12.33 8.92 19.82
N PRO A 122 11.99 7.91 20.65
CA PRO A 122 10.81 7.09 20.45
C PRO A 122 9.55 7.94 20.28
N TRP A 123 8.74 7.59 19.29
CA TRP A 123 7.54 8.38 18.97
C TRP A 123 6.54 8.46 20.13
N GLY A 124 6.46 7.41 20.96
CA GLY A 124 5.63 7.41 22.18
C GLY A 124 6.09 8.38 23.27
N LYS A 125 7.26 9.03 23.13
CA LYS A 125 7.77 10.07 24.02
C LYS A 125 7.64 11.47 23.44
N LEU A 126 7.13 11.61 22.23
CA LEU A 126 6.86 12.88 21.60
C LEU A 126 5.46 13.37 21.97
N ASP A 127 5.31 14.68 22.15
CA ASP A 127 4.01 15.29 22.43
C ASP A 127 3.03 15.09 21.27
N LYS A 128 3.55 15.01 20.05
CA LYS A 128 2.76 14.89 18.84
C LYS A 128 3.53 14.14 17.75
N VAL A 129 2.82 13.26 17.04
CA VAL A 129 3.30 12.58 15.84
C VAL A 129 2.26 12.77 14.75
N LYS A 130 2.67 13.25 13.58
CA LYS A 130 1.86 13.36 12.38
C LYS A 130 2.34 12.38 11.33
N ILE A 131 1.39 11.74 10.67
CA ILE A 131 1.64 10.85 9.52
C ILE A 131 0.90 11.41 8.31
N LEU A 132 1.63 11.62 7.23
CA LEU A 132 1.04 12.02 5.95
C LEU A 132 0.31 10.82 5.36
N CYS A 133 -0.93 11.05 4.97
CA CYS A 133 -1.85 10.04 4.47
C CYS A 133 -2.33 10.43 3.07
N PRO A 134 -1.76 9.87 1.99
CA PRO A 134 -2.26 10.08 0.64
C PRO A 134 -3.72 9.65 0.51
N VAL A 135 -4.56 10.52 -0.07
CA VAL A 135 -5.99 10.28 -0.25
C VAL A 135 -6.42 10.53 -1.70
N PRO A 136 -7.25 9.66 -2.27
CA PRO A 136 -7.80 8.43 -1.67
C PRO A 136 -6.72 7.40 -1.32
N GLY A 137 -6.93 6.60 -0.27
CA GLY A 137 -5.96 5.63 0.24
C GLY A 137 -6.65 4.44 0.92
N TYR A 138 -5.86 3.44 1.34
CA TYR A 138 -6.40 2.25 1.95
C TYR A 138 -6.73 2.49 3.44
N ASP A 139 -7.99 2.39 3.79
CA ASP A 139 -8.53 2.70 5.11
C ASP A 139 -7.88 1.95 6.27
N ARG A 140 -7.37 0.72 6.03
CA ARG A 140 -6.70 -0.09 7.05
C ARG A 140 -5.36 0.49 7.48
N HIS A 141 -4.66 1.17 6.57
CA HIS A 141 -3.44 1.90 6.93
C HIS A 141 -3.76 3.04 7.90
N PHE A 142 -4.85 3.75 7.64
CA PHE A 142 -5.31 4.86 8.49
C PHE A 142 -5.78 4.37 9.86
N SER A 143 -6.44 3.22 9.92
CA SER A 143 -6.82 2.58 11.19
C SER A 143 -5.61 2.23 12.07
N ILE A 144 -4.47 1.87 11.47
CA ILE A 144 -3.23 1.64 12.23
C ILE A 144 -2.71 2.96 12.82
N CYS A 145 -2.75 4.06 12.06
CA CYS A 145 -2.35 5.37 12.58
C CYS A 145 -3.23 5.81 13.76
N ASP A 146 -4.53 5.59 13.65
CA ASP A 146 -5.52 5.92 14.69
C ASP A 146 -5.25 5.14 15.98
N GLU A 147 -4.93 3.85 15.89
CA GLU A 147 -4.62 2.99 17.03
C GLU A 147 -3.40 3.48 17.82
N PHE A 148 -2.40 4.06 17.15
CA PHE A 148 -1.25 4.68 17.81
C PHE A 148 -1.50 6.12 18.27
N GLY A 149 -2.67 6.69 18.02
CA GLY A 149 -3.01 8.07 18.34
C GLY A 149 -2.24 9.09 17.48
N PHE A 150 -1.79 8.70 16.28
CA PHE A 150 -1.12 9.62 15.38
C PHE A 150 -2.13 10.56 14.70
N GLU A 151 -1.78 11.84 14.60
CA GLU A 151 -2.55 12.77 13.79
C GLU A 151 -2.33 12.48 12.30
N MET A 152 -3.38 12.16 11.60
CA MET A 152 -3.35 11.91 10.17
C MET A 152 -3.52 13.23 9.39
N VAL A 153 -2.57 13.52 8.51
CA VAL A 153 -2.60 14.68 7.63
C VAL A 153 -2.89 14.21 6.21
N PRO A 154 -4.08 14.45 5.68
CA PRO A 154 -4.41 14.03 4.32
C PRO A 154 -3.61 14.84 3.30
N VAL A 155 -3.05 14.13 2.30
CA VAL A 155 -2.36 14.73 1.16
C VAL A 155 -3.02 14.23 -0.12
N PRO A 156 -3.36 15.10 -1.08
CA PRO A 156 -4.02 14.69 -2.30
C PRO A 156 -3.13 13.81 -3.18
N MET A 157 -3.76 12.86 -3.89
CA MET A 157 -3.15 12.10 -4.96
C MET A 157 -3.29 12.86 -6.28
N THR A 158 -2.29 12.72 -7.15
CA THR A 158 -2.27 13.18 -8.54
C THR A 158 -2.18 11.98 -9.49
N GLU A 159 -2.18 12.19 -10.78
CA GLU A 159 -2.02 11.13 -11.77
C GLU A 159 -0.64 10.43 -11.72
N THR A 160 0.34 11.05 -11.06
CA THR A 160 1.73 10.57 -10.96
C THR A 160 2.13 10.19 -9.54
N GLY A 161 1.19 10.08 -8.62
CA GLY A 161 1.41 9.74 -7.22
C GLY A 161 0.94 10.83 -6.27
N VAL A 162 1.49 10.87 -5.06
CA VAL A 162 1.16 11.89 -4.06
C VAL A 162 1.65 13.28 -4.52
N ASP A 163 0.92 14.33 -4.14
CA ASP A 163 1.33 15.72 -4.40
C ASP A 163 2.59 16.07 -3.60
N MET A 164 3.74 16.02 -4.28
CA MET A 164 5.03 16.22 -3.64
C MET A 164 5.29 17.65 -3.19
N ASP A 165 4.68 18.64 -3.83
CA ASP A 165 4.86 20.05 -3.41
C ASP A 165 4.25 20.25 -2.02
N ILE A 166 3.10 19.66 -1.77
CA ILE A 166 2.44 19.67 -0.45
C ILE A 166 3.24 18.83 0.55
N VAL A 167 3.70 17.63 0.16
CA VAL A 167 4.50 16.76 1.05
C VAL A 167 5.76 17.45 1.53
N GLU A 168 6.54 18.03 0.61
CA GLU A 168 7.82 18.71 0.93
C GLU A 168 7.59 19.95 1.79
N ASP A 169 6.54 20.74 1.51
CA ASP A 169 6.18 21.90 2.32
C ASP A 169 5.82 21.51 3.76
N LEU A 170 5.01 20.47 3.93
CA LEU A 170 4.63 19.97 5.25
C LEU A 170 5.81 19.44 6.03
N VAL A 171 6.69 18.64 5.40
CA VAL A 171 7.88 18.08 6.06
C VAL A 171 8.85 19.18 6.47
N LYS A 172 9.07 20.17 5.60
CA LYS A 172 9.98 21.28 5.86
C LYS A 172 9.51 22.19 6.99
N ASN A 173 8.21 22.43 7.10
CA ASN A 173 7.65 23.44 8.01
C ASN A 173 7.05 22.87 9.30
N ASP A 174 6.87 21.56 9.39
CA ASP A 174 6.27 20.90 10.56
C ASP A 174 7.14 19.75 11.08
N PRO A 175 7.95 19.97 12.11
CA PRO A 175 8.82 18.92 12.68
C PRO A 175 8.05 17.80 13.39
N THR A 176 6.72 17.91 13.54
CA THR A 176 5.88 16.85 14.09
C THR A 176 5.50 15.81 13.04
N VAL A 177 5.69 16.08 11.75
CA VAL A 177 5.56 15.10 10.67
C VAL A 177 6.71 14.10 10.76
N LYS A 178 6.38 12.82 10.92
CA LYS A 178 7.37 11.75 11.16
C LYS A 178 7.38 10.67 10.07
N GLY A 179 6.40 10.66 9.21
CA GLY A 179 6.33 9.67 8.15
C GLY A 179 5.19 9.90 7.19
N ILE A 180 5.22 9.12 6.13
CA ILE A 180 4.17 9.02 5.12
C ILE A 180 3.85 7.56 4.86
N ILE A 181 2.58 7.21 4.75
CA ILE A 181 2.16 5.88 4.28
C ILE A 181 1.85 5.99 2.79
N CYS A 182 2.65 5.38 1.95
CA CYS A 182 2.43 5.37 0.51
C CYS A 182 2.41 3.95 -0.06
N VAL A 183 1.70 3.79 -1.18
CA VAL A 183 1.65 2.57 -1.99
C VAL A 183 2.07 2.94 -3.41
N PRO A 184 3.39 2.91 -3.72
CA PRO A 184 3.90 3.46 -4.97
C PRO A 184 3.48 2.70 -6.23
N LEU A 185 3.11 1.43 -6.12
CA LEU A 185 2.65 0.62 -7.24
C LEU A 185 1.21 0.18 -7.01
N TYR A 186 0.35 0.52 -7.98
CA TYR A 186 -1.06 0.14 -7.98
C TYR A 186 -1.78 0.54 -6.68
N SER A 187 -1.69 1.81 -6.34
CA SER A 187 -2.31 2.38 -5.13
C SER A 187 -3.76 1.95 -4.97
N ASN A 188 -4.15 1.66 -3.74
CA ASN A 188 -5.52 1.27 -3.41
C ASN A 188 -6.24 2.49 -2.78
N PRO A 189 -7.36 2.99 -3.34
CA PRO A 189 -8.24 2.30 -4.32
C PRO A 189 -8.05 2.71 -5.78
N ASP A 190 -7.25 3.73 -6.09
CA ASP A 190 -7.23 4.40 -7.40
C ASP A 190 -6.39 3.69 -8.49
N GLY A 191 -5.51 2.76 -8.10
CA GLY A 191 -4.63 2.03 -9.02
C GLY A 191 -3.46 2.85 -9.56
N ILE A 192 -3.22 4.07 -9.07
CA ILE A 192 -2.15 4.95 -9.52
C ILE A 192 -0.79 4.33 -9.18
N CYS A 193 0.14 4.41 -10.15
CA CYS A 193 1.55 4.14 -9.91
C CYS A 193 2.31 5.47 -9.83
N TYR A 194 3.19 5.59 -8.83
CA TYR A 194 4.02 6.78 -8.70
C TYR A 194 5.04 6.84 -9.84
N SER A 195 5.26 8.04 -10.37
CA SER A 195 6.32 8.27 -11.34
C SER A 195 7.70 8.16 -10.69
N ASP A 196 8.72 7.92 -11.52
CA ASP A 196 10.11 7.91 -11.06
C ASP A 196 10.48 9.24 -10.38
N GLU A 197 10.00 10.37 -10.90
CA GLU A 197 10.19 11.68 -10.31
C GLU A 197 9.60 11.76 -8.89
N THR A 198 8.36 11.31 -8.70
CA THR A 198 7.72 11.28 -7.38
C THR A 198 8.51 10.43 -6.39
N VAL A 199 8.95 9.24 -6.82
CA VAL A 199 9.76 8.34 -5.97
C VAL A 199 11.12 8.95 -5.66
N GLU A 200 11.78 9.60 -6.62
CA GLU A 200 13.05 10.28 -6.38
C GLU A 200 12.92 11.45 -5.42
N ARG A 201 11.86 12.25 -5.53
CA ARG A 201 11.58 13.35 -4.59
C ARG A 201 11.37 12.82 -3.18
N LEU A 202 10.57 11.76 -3.00
CA LEU A 202 10.40 11.08 -1.70
C LEU A 202 11.73 10.60 -1.12
N ALA A 203 12.58 9.98 -1.96
CA ALA A 203 13.85 9.41 -1.52
C ALA A 203 14.93 10.47 -1.19
N LYS A 204 14.87 11.63 -1.82
CA LYS A 204 15.85 12.72 -1.65
C LYS A 204 15.38 13.81 -0.67
N MET A 205 14.18 13.69 -0.14
CA MET A 205 13.59 14.68 0.74
C MET A 205 14.42 14.85 2.02
N GLU A 206 14.81 16.08 2.32
CA GLU A 206 15.49 16.43 3.56
C GLU A 206 14.48 16.54 4.71
N THR A 207 14.79 15.89 5.87
CA THR A 207 13.90 15.79 7.03
C THR A 207 14.57 16.30 8.30
#